data_7fcf260cc5a32f959ea769c21df0bee4
#
_entry.id   7fcf260cc5a32f959ea769c21df0bee4
#
_cell.length_a   1.000
_cell.length_b   1.000
_cell.length_c   1.000
_cell.angle_alpha   90.00
_cell.angle_beta   90.00
_cell.angle_gamma   90.00
#
_symmetry.space_group_name_H-M   'P 1'
#
loop_
_entity.id
_entity.type
_entity.pdbx_description
1 polymer ?
#
loop_
_entity_poly.entity_id
_entity_poly.type
_entity_poly.pdbx_seq_one_letter_code
_entity_poly.pdbx_strand_id
1 'polypeptide(L)'
;ASDTQITHFARLWLYILGALVLLFLLGPIFIVIPMSFSNSTYLQFPPETLSLRWYHEFFRSDEWLLATWVSFRAAFLTMLVSTPLGVAAAYGLHFSGSRWVRMIWMALIIPLIIPIVILAIGAFYLYVNIGLVNTTIGLVLAHSVLAMPFVLVTAAAAFKQFDTSQEMVARSLGASRLKAFLT
;
A
#
# COMPACT_ATOMS: atom_id res chain seq x y z
N ALA A 1 31.67 15.89 27.53
CA ALA A 1 31.19 17.07 26.86
C ALA A 1 30.83 16.71 25.43
N SER A 2 29.55 16.72 25.13
CA SER A 2 28.93 16.19 23.93
C SER A 2 28.99 17.23 22.81
N ASP A 3 29.92 17.08 21.89
CA ASP A 3 29.93 17.80 20.63
C ASP A 3 29.03 17.08 19.58
N THR A 4 27.74 17.17 19.78
CA THR A 4 26.75 16.70 18.80
C THR A 4 25.85 17.82 18.26
N GLN A 5 26.26 19.08 18.40
CA GLN A 5 25.67 20.15 17.61
C GLN A 5 26.31 20.18 16.21
N ILE A 6 25.89 19.24 15.37
CA ILE A 6 26.19 19.33 13.96
C ILE A 6 25.43 20.55 13.44
N THR A 7 26.15 21.63 13.19
CA THR A 7 25.61 22.89 12.70
C THR A 7 24.83 22.64 11.40
N HIS A 8 23.65 23.23 11.25
CA HIS A 8 22.80 23.10 10.06
C HIS A 8 23.56 23.42 8.75
N PHE A 9 24.55 24.29 8.81
CA PHE A 9 25.44 24.63 7.68
C PHE A 9 26.26 23.45 7.17
N ALA A 10 26.75 22.56 8.04
CA ALA A 10 27.51 21.37 7.61
C ALA A 10 26.62 20.34 6.89
N ARG A 11 25.27 20.48 7.01
CA ARG A 11 24.28 19.62 6.34
C ARG A 11 23.60 20.28 5.13
N LEU A 12 24.02 21.48 4.74
CA LEU A 12 23.38 22.21 3.65
C LEU A 12 23.32 21.38 2.35
N TRP A 13 24.38 20.65 2.06
CA TRP A 13 24.42 19.76 0.91
C TRP A 13 23.35 18.65 0.95
N LEU A 14 23.03 18.13 2.14
CA LEU A 14 21.95 17.13 2.33
C LEU A 14 20.58 17.77 2.06
N TYR A 15 20.35 19.00 2.48
CA TYR A 15 19.11 19.70 2.19
C TYR A 15 18.97 20.00 0.70
N ILE A 16 20.06 20.40 0.04
CA ILE A 16 20.09 20.61 -1.43
C ILE A 16 19.81 19.29 -2.14
N LEU A 17 20.50 18.22 -1.77
CA LEU A 17 20.28 16.90 -2.37
C LEU A 17 18.84 16.42 -2.14
N GLY A 18 18.32 16.57 -0.91
CA GLY A 18 16.93 16.23 -0.59
C GLY A 18 15.92 17.04 -1.40
N ALA A 19 16.17 18.35 -1.55
CA ALA A 19 15.33 19.21 -2.38
C ALA A 19 15.35 18.81 -3.86
N LEU A 20 16.52 18.46 -4.41
CA LEU A 20 16.65 17.99 -5.80
C LEU A 20 15.91 16.67 -6.00
N VAL A 21 16.04 15.71 -5.07
CA VAL A 21 15.32 14.44 -5.12
C VAL A 21 13.81 14.67 -5.04
N LEU A 22 13.35 15.53 -4.13
CA LEU A 22 11.93 15.87 -4.02
C LEU A 22 11.41 16.53 -5.29
N LEU A 23 12.16 17.47 -5.86
CA LEU A 23 11.77 18.14 -7.11
C LEU A 23 11.70 17.16 -8.28
N PHE A 24 12.64 16.21 -8.35
CA PHE A 24 12.62 15.14 -9.35
C PHE A 24 11.39 14.21 -9.17
N LEU A 25 11.07 13.83 -7.95
CA LEU A 25 9.92 12.96 -7.64
C LEU A 25 8.57 13.67 -7.85
N LEU A 26 8.50 14.96 -7.51
CA LEU A 26 7.29 15.76 -7.65
C LEU A 26 7.10 16.33 -9.07
N GLY A 27 8.18 16.41 -9.86
CA GLY A 27 8.17 16.95 -11.22
C GLY A 27 7.06 16.39 -12.10
N PRO A 28 6.88 15.06 -12.20
CA PRO A 28 5.79 14.47 -12.99
C PRO A 28 4.40 14.92 -12.53
N ILE A 29 4.19 15.10 -11.23
CA ILE A 29 2.91 15.56 -10.67
C ILE A 29 2.62 16.99 -11.12
N PHE A 30 3.62 17.88 -11.06
CA PHE A 30 3.48 19.28 -11.52
C PHE A 30 3.23 19.39 -13.01
N ILE A 31 3.62 18.40 -13.82
CA ILE A 31 3.33 18.32 -15.24
C ILE A 31 1.90 17.80 -15.47
N VAL A 32 1.50 16.73 -14.75
CA VAL A 32 0.18 16.10 -14.94
C VAL A 32 -0.96 17.02 -14.52
N ILE A 33 -0.79 17.82 -13.47
CA ILE A 33 -1.85 18.74 -12.99
C ILE A 33 -2.28 19.72 -14.11
N PRO A 34 -1.42 20.55 -14.70
CA PRO A 34 -1.85 21.43 -15.79
C PRO A 34 -2.31 20.66 -17.02
N MET A 35 -1.74 19.49 -17.32
CA MET A 35 -2.20 18.65 -18.44
C MET A 35 -3.63 18.16 -18.25
N SER A 36 -4.09 17.94 -17.00
CA SER A 36 -5.47 17.52 -16.72
C SER A 36 -6.52 18.58 -17.15
N PHE A 37 -6.10 19.84 -17.27
CA PHE A 37 -6.93 20.93 -17.77
C PHE A 37 -6.79 21.19 -19.28
N SER A 38 -6.06 20.35 -20.00
CA SER A 38 -5.90 20.50 -21.45
C SER A 38 -7.21 20.21 -22.19
N ASN A 39 -7.48 20.97 -23.25
CA ASN A 39 -8.55 20.66 -24.20
C ASN A 39 -8.13 19.65 -25.28
N SER A 40 -6.85 19.35 -25.39
CA SER A 40 -6.29 18.43 -26.38
C SER A 40 -6.69 16.98 -26.11
N THR A 41 -6.85 16.20 -27.17
CA THR A 41 -6.99 14.74 -27.13
C THR A 41 -5.64 14.03 -27.01
N TYR A 42 -4.55 14.76 -27.15
CA TYR A 42 -3.18 14.24 -27.04
C TYR A 42 -2.52 14.76 -25.76
N LEU A 43 -1.60 13.98 -25.23
CA LEU A 43 -0.76 14.39 -24.10
C LEU A 43 0.26 15.43 -24.61
N GLN A 44 -0.03 16.71 -24.37
CA GLN A 44 0.80 17.85 -24.79
C GLN A 44 1.13 18.73 -23.60
N PHE A 45 2.40 19.05 -23.44
CA PHE A 45 2.87 19.96 -22.41
C PHE A 45 3.79 21.03 -23.00
N PRO A 46 3.58 22.33 -22.70
CA PRO A 46 2.45 22.89 -21.95
C PRO A 46 1.13 22.79 -22.73
N PRO A 47 -0.04 22.76 -22.06
CA PRO A 47 -1.33 22.76 -22.74
C PRO A 47 -1.55 24.10 -23.49
N GLU A 48 -1.90 24.03 -24.77
CA GLU A 48 -2.17 25.24 -25.57
C GLU A 48 -3.43 25.97 -25.13
N THR A 49 -4.46 25.20 -24.74
CA THR A 49 -5.74 25.73 -24.27
C THR A 49 -6.19 25.00 -23.02
N LEU A 50 -6.68 25.74 -22.04
CA LEU A 50 -7.21 25.18 -20.81
C LEU A 50 -8.71 24.94 -20.91
N SER A 51 -9.18 23.80 -20.41
CA SER A 51 -10.58 23.40 -20.42
C SER A 51 -10.87 22.40 -19.31
N LEU A 52 -12.12 22.38 -18.85
CA LEU A 52 -12.64 21.34 -17.96
C LEU A 52 -13.32 20.20 -18.71
N ARG A 53 -13.10 20.10 -20.02
CA ARG A 53 -13.75 19.12 -20.90
C ARG A 53 -13.65 17.70 -20.35
N TRP A 54 -12.46 17.27 -19.98
CA TRP A 54 -12.22 15.89 -19.49
C TRP A 54 -12.89 15.62 -18.15
N TYR A 55 -13.00 16.61 -17.28
CA TYR A 55 -13.76 16.49 -16.04
C TYR A 55 -15.27 16.36 -16.32
N HIS A 56 -15.82 17.15 -17.25
CA HIS A 56 -17.22 17.00 -17.67
C HIS A 56 -17.48 15.64 -18.31
N GLU A 57 -16.57 15.16 -19.16
CA GLU A 57 -16.67 13.83 -19.78
C GLU A 57 -16.67 12.73 -18.73
N PHE A 58 -15.73 12.78 -17.77
CA PHE A 58 -15.65 11.83 -16.68
C PHE A 58 -16.94 11.75 -15.87
N PHE A 59 -17.48 12.89 -15.43
CA PHE A 59 -18.68 12.93 -14.59
C PHE A 59 -19.99 12.65 -15.34
N ARG A 60 -19.99 12.68 -16.67
CA ARG A 60 -21.13 12.33 -17.51
C ARG A 60 -21.12 10.90 -18.03
N SER A 61 -19.97 10.24 -17.97
CA SER A 61 -19.83 8.86 -18.45
C SER A 61 -20.21 7.87 -17.35
N ASP A 62 -21.27 7.14 -17.57
CA ASP A 62 -21.69 6.05 -16.68
C ASP A 62 -20.60 4.98 -16.56
N GLU A 63 -19.83 4.72 -17.62
CA GLU A 63 -18.73 3.77 -17.61
C GLU A 63 -17.61 4.20 -16.65
N TRP A 64 -17.20 5.47 -16.70
CA TRP A 64 -16.18 5.99 -15.79
C TRP A 64 -16.63 6.02 -14.33
N LEU A 65 -17.89 6.41 -14.08
CA LEU A 65 -18.46 6.40 -12.75
C LEU A 65 -18.58 5.00 -12.20
N LEU A 66 -19.04 4.03 -13.01
CA LEU A 66 -19.12 2.63 -12.64
C LEU A 66 -17.72 2.05 -12.34
N ALA A 67 -16.74 2.30 -13.21
CA ALA A 67 -15.37 1.86 -13.02
C ALA A 67 -14.77 2.42 -11.71
N THR A 68 -15.03 3.70 -11.44
CA THR A 68 -14.62 4.35 -10.19
C THR A 68 -15.24 3.67 -8.97
N TRP A 69 -16.54 3.43 -9.01
CA TRP A 69 -17.25 2.75 -7.92
C TRP A 69 -16.72 1.34 -7.67
N VAL A 70 -16.52 0.56 -8.74
CA VAL A 70 -15.94 -0.79 -8.65
C VAL A 70 -14.55 -0.74 -8.03
N SER A 71 -13.71 0.23 -8.43
CA SER A 71 -12.36 0.39 -7.90
C SER A 71 -12.35 0.73 -6.41
N PHE A 72 -13.17 1.68 -5.97
CA PHE A 72 -13.29 2.03 -4.55
C PHE A 72 -13.83 0.87 -3.71
N ARG A 73 -14.85 0.17 -4.21
CA ARG A 73 -15.41 -1.00 -3.55
C ARG A 73 -14.37 -2.12 -3.43
N ALA A 74 -13.64 -2.42 -4.50
CA ALA A 74 -12.59 -3.42 -4.49
C ALA A 74 -11.46 -3.05 -3.53
N ALA A 75 -10.99 -1.79 -3.54
CA ALA A 75 -9.95 -1.30 -2.63
C ALA A 75 -10.39 -1.42 -1.17
N PHE A 76 -11.60 -0.99 -0.84
CA PHE A 76 -12.13 -1.06 0.52
C PHE A 76 -12.26 -2.50 1.02
N LEU A 77 -12.82 -3.40 0.21
CA LEU A 77 -12.94 -4.81 0.57
C LEU A 77 -11.57 -5.48 0.69
N THR A 78 -10.63 -5.16 -0.20
CA THR A 78 -9.25 -5.64 -0.10
C THR A 78 -8.59 -5.19 1.20
N MET A 79 -8.76 -3.93 1.58
CA MET A 79 -8.26 -3.41 2.85
C MET A 79 -8.83 -4.18 4.04
N LEU A 80 -10.15 -4.44 4.05
CA LEU A 80 -10.82 -5.18 5.12
C LEU A 80 -10.35 -6.64 5.23
N VAL A 81 -9.88 -7.24 4.15
CA VAL A 81 -9.35 -8.61 4.15
C VAL A 81 -7.84 -8.62 4.46
N SER A 82 -7.06 -7.84 3.71
CA SER A 82 -5.60 -7.89 3.78
C SER A 82 -5.04 -7.31 5.09
N THR A 83 -5.67 -6.25 5.64
CA THR A 83 -5.14 -5.62 6.86
C THR A 83 -5.24 -6.52 8.08
N PRO A 84 -6.41 -7.08 8.45
CA PRO A 84 -6.49 -7.98 9.60
C PRO A 84 -5.61 -9.22 9.43
N LEU A 85 -5.62 -9.84 8.25
CA LEU A 85 -4.83 -11.03 7.98
C LEU A 85 -3.32 -10.74 8.01
N GLY A 86 -2.88 -9.66 7.41
CA GLY A 86 -1.47 -9.25 7.39
C GLY A 86 -0.96 -8.89 8.79
N VAL A 87 -1.77 -8.16 9.58
CA VAL A 87 -1.42 -7.83 10.98
C VAL A 87 -1.39 -9.08 11.84
N ALA A 88 -2.38 -9.97 11.72
CA ALA A 88 -2.41 -11.24 12.47
C ALA A 88 -1.22 -12.13 12.12
N ALA A 89 -0.86 -12.20 10.83
CA ALA A 89 0.32 -12.94 10.37
C ALA A 89 1.61 -12.32 10.94
N ALA A 90 1.77 -10.99 10.88
CA ALA A 90 2.92 -10.30 11.44
C ALA A 90 3.05 -10.52 12.94
N TYR A 91 1.95 -10.42 13.68
CA TYR A 91 1.91 -10.68 15.12
C TYR A 91 2.29 -12.13 15.43
N GLY A 92 1.66 -13.10 14.76
CA GLY A 92 1.95 -14.51 14.95
C GLY A 92 3.40 -14.86 14.66
N LEU A 93 3.97 -14.33 13.57
CA LEU A 93 5.37 -14.57 13.21
C LEU A 93 6.35 -13.87 14.14
N HIS A 94 6.01 -12.67 14.65
CA HIS A 94 6.88 -11.93 15.57
C HIS A 94 7.01 -12.62 16.92
N PHE A 95 5.91 -13.11 17.46
CA PHE A 95 5.88 -13.74 18.79
C PHE A 95 6.03 -15.28 18.77
N SER A 96 6.16 -15.88 17.59
CA SER A 96 6.34 -17.33 17.44
C SER A 96 7.81 -17.73 17.62
N GLY A 97 8.06 -18.69 18.50
CA GLY A 97 9.35 -19.38 18.61
C GLY A 97 9.52 -20.52 17.58
N SER A 98 8.64 -20.64 16.58
CA SER A 98 8.65 -21.75 15.65
C SER A 98 9.83 -21.69 14.66
N ARG A 99 10.45 -22.84 14.38
CA ARG A 99 11.48 -22.98 13.34
C ARG A 99 10.97 -22.67 11.92
N TRP A 100 9.66 -22.67 11.73
CA TRP A 100 9.01 -22.42 10.43
C TRP A 100 8.77 -20.94 10.12
N VAL A 101 9.01 -20.05 11.08
CA VAL A 101 8.78 -18.59 10.93
C VAL A 101 9.42 -18.04 9.66
N ARG A 102 10.70 -18.38 9.42
CA ARG A 102 11.41 -17.90 8.22
C ARG A 102 10.77 -18.36 6.93
N MET A 103 10.34 -19.61 6.86
CA MET A 103 9.73 -20.19 5.66
C MET A 103 8.36 -19.58 5.39
N ILE A 104 7.53 -19.42 6.42
CA ILE A 104 6.22 -18.78 6.30
C ILE A 104 6.38 -17.30 5.89
N TRP A 105 7.34 -16.59 6.50
CA TRP A 105 7.65 -15.20 6.12
C TRP A 105 8.03 -15.10 4.65
N MET A 106 8.93 -15.95 4.16
CA MET A 106 9.32 -15.96 2.75
C MET A 106 8.13 -16.27 1.85
N ALA A 107 7.30 -17.24 2.19
CA ALA A 107 6.11 -17.59 1.41
C ALA A 107 5.12 -16.42 1.29
N LEU A 108 4.93 -15.65 2.37
CA LEU A 108 4.03 -14.49 2.38
C LEU A 108 4.58 -13.29 1.61
N ILE A 109 5.91 -13.19 1.42
CA ILE A 109 6.54 -12.10 0.67
C ILE A 109 6.73 -12.45 -0.82
N ILE A 110 6.67 -13.72 -1.20
CA ILE A 110 6.83 -14.17 -2.59
C ILE A 110 6.04 -13.32 -3.60
N PRO A 111 4.78 -12.90 -3.37
CA PRO A 111 4.04 -12.10 -4.32
C PRO A 111 4.70 -10.75 -4.70
N LEU A 112 5.57 -10.19 -3.83
CA LEU A 112 6.33 -8.98 -4.15
C LEU A 112 7.50 -9.22 -5.12
N ILE A 113 7.98 -10.45 -5.19
CA ILE A 113 9.16 -10.82 -5.97
C ILE A 113 8.74 -11.29 -7.37
N ILE A 114 7.57 -11.92 -7.47
CA ILE A 114 7.04 -12.43 -8.74
C ILE A 114 6.58 -11.23 -9.60
N PRO A 115 6.96 -11.16 -10.89
CA PRO A 115 6.42 -10.16 -11.78
C PRO A 115 4.88 -10.20 -11.78
N ILE A 116 4.25 -9.04 -11.59
CA ILE A 116 2.79 -8.94 -11.42
C ILE A 116 2.01 -9.57 -12.58
N VAL A 117 2.55 -9.51 -13.80
CA VAL A 117 1.93 -10.11 -14.99
C VAL A 117 1.84 -11.64 -14.87
N ILE A 118 2.90 -12.29 -14.37
CA ILE A 118 2.91 -13.74 -14.16
C ILE A 118 1.90 -14.14 -13.10
N LEU A 119 1.83 -13.37 -12.01
CA LEU A 119 0.88 -13.61 -10.94
C LEU A 119 -0.56 -13.41 -11.43
N ALA A 120 -0.81 -12.38 -12.25
CA ALA A 120 -2.12 -12.14 -12.85
C ALA A 120 -2.56 -13.26 -13.80
N ILE A 121 -1.64 -13.76 -14.62
CA ILE A 121 -1.91 -14.92 -15.54
C ILE A 121 -2.22 -16.16 -14.71
N GLY A 122 -1.42 -16.46 -13.69
CA GLY A 122 -1.66 -17.62 -12.82
C GLY A 122 -3.01 -17.54 -12.09
N ALA A 123 -3.33 -16.36 -11.55
CA ALA A 123 -4.62 -16.12 -10.91
C ALA A 123 -5.78 -16.27 -11.91
N PHE A 124 -5.64 -15.75 -13.14
CA PHE A 124 -6.66 -15.88 -14.18
C PHE A 124 -6.96 -17.36 -14.50
N TYR A 125 -5.94 -18.19 -14.74
CA TYR A 125 -6.14 -19.61 -15.01
C TYR A 125 -6.80 -20.35 -13.85
N LEU A 126 -6.40 -20.05 -12.62
CA LEU A 126 -7.07 -20.59 -11.44
C LEU A 126 -8.54 -20.16 -11.39
N TYR A 127 -8.81 -18.87 -11.60
CA TYR A 127 -10.15 -18.30 -11.50
C TYR A 127 -11.11 -18.78 -12.60
N VAL A 128 -10.61 -19.06 -13.80
CA VAL A 128 -11.40 -19.72 -14.85
C VAL A 128 -11.94 -21.07 -14.37
N ASN A 129 -11.09 -21.86 -13.71
CA ASN A 129 -11.46 -23.20 -13.25
C ASN A 129 -12.44 -23.21 -12.07
N ILE A 130 -12.40 -22.16 -11.22
CA ILE A 130 -13.23 -22.07 -10.01
C ILE A 130 -14.36 -21.03 -10.12
N GLY A 131 -14.57 -20.45 -11.31
CA GLY A 131 -15.68 -19.53 -11.57
C GLY A 131 -15.56 -18.15 -10.91
N LEU A 132 -14.35 -17.69 -10.62
CA LEU A 132 -14.11 -16.37 -9.98
C LEU A 132 -13.76 -15.24 -10.95
N VAL A 133 -13.66 -15.53 -12.26
CA VAL A 133 -13.42 -14.49 -13.29
C VAL A 133 -14.62 -13.54 -13.33
N ASN A 134 -14.34 -12.25 -13.49
CA ASN A 134 -15.34 -11.17 -13.52
C ASN A 134 -16.22 -11.07 -12.25
N THR A 135 -15.75 -11.56 -11.10
CA THR A 135 -16.45 -11.44 -9.83
C THR A 135 -15.73 -10.45 -8.91
N THR A 136 -16.49 -9.75 -8.07
CA THR A 136 -15.92 -8.89 -7.01
C THR A 136 -15.03 -9.68 -6.04
N ILE A 137 -15.44 -10.93 -5.73
CA ILE A 137 -14.67 -11.79 -4.82
C ILE A 137 -13.32 -12.14 -5.43
N GLY A 138 -13.28 -12.56 -6.70
CA GLY A 138 -12.03 -12.83 -7.40
C GLY A 138 -11.11 -11.62 -7.44
N LEU A 139 -11.66 -10.45 -7.73
CA LEU A 139 -10.91 -9.19 -7.74
C LEU A 139 -10.31 -8.87 -6.37
N VAL A 140 -11.11 -8.96 -5.30
CA VAL A 140 -10.67 -8.71 -3.91
C VAL A 140 -9.60 -9.70 -3.48
N LEU A 141 -9.76 -10.99 -3.79
CA LEU A 141 -8.76 -12.01 -3.45
C LEU A 141 -7.42 -11.76 -4.17
N ALA A 142 -7.45 -11.46 -5.47
CA ALA A 142 -6.24 -11.15 -6.23
C ALA A 142 -5.51 -9.93 -5.65
N HIS A 143 -6.24 -8.85 -5.36
CA HIS A 143 -5.67 -7.65 -4.75
C HIS A 143 -5.17 -7.91 -3.32
N SER A 144 -5.85 -8.77 -2.54
CA SER A 144 -5.42 -9.11 -1.19
C SER A 144 -4.10 -9.87 -1.16
N VAL A 145 -3.86 -10.75 -2.13
CA VAL A 145 -2.57 -11.45 -2.28
C VAL A 145 -1.44 -10.45 -2.53
N LEU A 146 -1.69 -9.39 -3.32
CA LEU A 146 -0.71 -8.34 -3.60
C LEU A 146 -0.53 -7.37 -2.43
N ALA A 147 -1.61 -7.07 -1.71
CA ALA A 147 -1.60 -6.10 -0.61
C ALA A 147 -1.02 -6.68 0.70
N MET A 148 -1.26 -7.98 0.95
CA MET A 148 -0.87 -8.63 2.21
C MET A 148 0.62 -8.50 2.57
N PRO A 149 1.59 -8.66 1.66
CA PRO A 149 3.00 -8.47 1.96
C PRO A 149 3.32 -7.06 2.47
N PHE A 150 2.70 -6.02 1.93
CA PHE A 150 2.91 -4.64 2.39
C PHE A 150 2.41 -4.45 3.82
N VAL A 151 1.23 -4.97 4.14
CA VAL A 151 0.69 -4.95 5.51
C VAL A 151 1.60 -5.73 6.45
N LEU A 152 2.03 -6.94 6.04
CA LEU A 152 2.91 -7.80 6.81
C LEU A 152 4.23 -7.09 7.19
N VAL A 153 4.91 -6.50 6.20
CA VAL A 153 6.20 -5.81 6.41
C VAL A 153 6.02 -4.58 7.31
N THR A 154 4.98 -3.79 7.07
CA THR A 154 4.69 -2.58 7.84
C THR A 154 4.34 -2.91 9.30
N ALA A 155 3.45 -3.88 9.51
CA ALA A 155 3.07 -4.33 10.85
C ALA A 155 4.25 -4.96 11.59
N ALA A 156 5.06 -5.78 10.92
CA ALA A 156 6.25 -6.37 11.54
C ALA A 156 7.29 -5.33 11.94
N ALA A 157 7.45 -4.25 11.17
CA ALA A 157 8.31 -3.12 11.54
C ALA A 157 7.79 -2.41 12.80
N ALA A 158 6.47 -2.22 12.90
CA ALA A 158 5.83 -1.65 14.08
C ALA A 158 6.02 -2.54 15.33
N PHE A 159 5.83 -3.86 15.21
CA PHE A 159 6.03 -4.80 16.32
C PHE A 159 7.48 -4.86 16.82
N LYS A 160 8.47 -4.64 15.95
CA LYS A 160 9.88 -4.56 16.38
C LYS A 160 10.18 -3.35 17.25
N GLN A 161 9.41 -2.28 17.13
CA GLN A 161 9.57 -1.05 17.91
C GLN A 161 8.63 -1.00 19.11
N PHE A 162 7.69 -1.95 19.21
CA PHE A 162 6.71 -2.00 20.27
C PHE A 162 7.33 -2.46 21.57
N ASP A 163 7.13 -1.68 22.65
CA ASP A 163 7.55 -2.04 23.99
C ASP A 163 6.57 -3.04 24.60
N THR A 164 7.00 -4.29 24.69
CA THR A 164 6.21 -5.39 25.25
C THR A 164 5.90 -5.23 26.76
N SER A 165 6.54 -4.28 27.46
CA SER A 165 6.22 -3.97 28.85
C SER A 165 4.79 -3.45 29.00
N GLN A 166 4.27 -2.74 28.01
CA GLN A 166 2.88 -2.26 28.01
C GLN A 166 1.87 -3.44 27.97
N GLU A 167 2.14 -4.46 27.15
CA GLU A 167 1.32 -5.69 27.14
C GLU A 167 1.39 -6.41 28.49
N MET A 168 2.57 -6.48 29.09
CA MET A 168 2.74 -7.12 30.41
C MET A 168 1.97 -6.39 31.50
N VAL A 169 1.99 -5.06 31.51
CA VAL A 169 1.19 -4.26 32.46
C VAL A 169 -0.31 -4.49 32.28
N ALA A 170 -0.81 -4.44 31.04
CA ALA A 170 -2.22 -4.70 30.77
C ALA A 170 -2.64 -6.10 31.24
N ARG A 171 -1.80 -7.10 31.03
CA ARG A 171 -2.05 -8.49 31.47
C ARG A 171 -1.98 -8.65 32.99
N SER A 172 -1.11 -7.92 33.68
CA SER A 172 -1.05 -7.93 35.15
C SER A 172 -2.30 -7.33 35.78
N LEU A 173 -2.99 -6.42 35.04
CA LEU A 173 -4.29 -5.85 35.40
C LEU A 173 -5.49 -6.74 34.97
N GLY A 174 -5.23 -7.98 34.51
CA GLY A 174 -6.27 -8.96 34.20
C GLY A 174 -6.74 -8.97 32.73
N ALA A 175 -6.10 -8.20 31.83
CA ALA A 175 -6.43 -8.28 30.41
C ALA A 175 -5.98 -9.61 29.81
N SER A 176 -6.83 -10.24 28.98
CA SER A 176 -6.40 -11.35 28.14
C SER A 176 -5.40 -10.85 27.07
N ARG A 177 -4.59 -11.77 26.52
CA ARG A 177 -3.60 -11.42 25.48
C ARG A 177 -4.23 -10.72 24.27
N LEU A 178 -5.40 -11.20 23.82
CA LEU A 178 -6.14 -10.57 22.73
C LEU A 178 -6.65 -9.18 23.12
N LYS A 179 -7.16 -9.00 24.34
CA LYS A 179 -7.62 -7.70 24.82
C LYS A 179 -6.46 -6.71 24.92
N ALA A 180 -5.33 -7.14 25.48
CA ALA A 180 -4.12 -6.30 25.56
C ALA A 180 -3.55 -5.91 24.18
N PHE A 181 -3.76 -6.75 23.17
CA PHE A 181 -3.38 -6.45 21.79
C PHE A 181 -4.31 -5.45 21.08
N LEU A 182 -5.61 -5.46 21.43
CA LEU A 182 -6.64 -4.62 20.79
C LEU A 182 -6.84 -3.25 21.47
N THR A 183 -6.25 -3.04 22.64
CA THR A 183 -6.34 -1.78 23.45
C THR A 183 -5.00 -1.07 23.52
#